data_96cdfed26eb7a1a4861e819844541fb6
#
_entry.id   96cdfed26eb7a1a4861e819844541fb6
#
_cell.length_a   1.000
_cell.length_b   1.000
_cell.length_c   1.000
_cell.angle_alpha   90.00
_cell.angle_beta   90.00
_cell.angle_gamma   90.00
#
_symmetry.space_group_name_H-M   'P 1'
#
loop_
_entity.id
_entity.type
_entity.pdbx_description
1 polymer ?
#
loop_
_entity_poly.entity_id
_entity_poly.type
_entity_poly.pdbx_seq_one_letter_code
_entity_poly.pdbx_strand_id
1 'polypeptide(L)'
;MKFFLTFWLLFVLLSASAQLTYETLYVDYDSAWQFKNLKIIPIRRKGGGGPPPSQGLMPVPLNEALSKGLVTVTERGTTSFENVHWLRFNTHSDKPVYISGGEIISGGRQDRMIVRDTILLPSTKDQYVPVMCVEEGRWSDKEKKFGYGNFANAHLRKVLDSTHNQVLIWREVDRQLQAGAYKNNSLAYLSRFQDKKYLSISDEYFRFFHDKFARTDSNVVGFVAITGDKIIGSDIFDGTNLFYPQLDPLLHGYIDEVIGSGTPITLKDPPIHRYMDALLKDEASQEAFVRDKGKIFKDGGHVIHVNTYTKETPVQ
;
A
#
# COMPACT_ATOMS: atom_id res chain seq x y z
N MET A 1 65.67 -16.92 12.25
CA MET A 1 64.56 -16.58 11.37
C MET A 1 63.26 -16.84 12.08
N LYS A 2 62.61 -15.80 12.59
CA LYS A 2 61.30 -15.92 13.28
C LYS A 2 60.21 -15.49 12.28
N PHE A 3 59.36 -16.42 11.87
CA PHE A 3 58.18 -16.15 11.06
C PHE A 3 57.08 -15.58 11.94
N PHE A 4 56.70 -14.31 11.73
CA PHE A 4 55.48 -13.72 12.27
C PHE A 4 54.31 -14.07 11.34
N LEU A 5 53.43 -14.96 11.82
CA LEU A 5 52.13 -15.23 11.14
C LEU A 5 51.17 -14.16 11.58
N THR A 6 50.87 -13.19 10.71
CA THR A 6 49.84 -12.18 10.93
C THR A 6 48.47 -12.78 10.54
N PHE A 7 47.68 -13.10 11.53
CA PHE A 7 46.31 -13.60 11.34
C PHE A 7 45.40 -12.39 11.01
N TRP A 8 45.02 -12.23 9.75
CA TRP A 8 44.04 -11.27 9.34
C TRP A 8 42.66 -11.81 9.73
N LEU A 9 42.04 -11.25 10.78
CA LEU A 9 40.65 -11.48 11.15
C LEU A 9 39.78 -10.69 10.17
N LEU A 10 39.22 -11.37 9.18
CA LEU A 10 38.23 -10.81 8.28
C LEU A 10 36.93 -10.61 9.11
N PHE A 11 36.70 -9.40 9.61
CA PHE A 11 35.41 -8.99 10.15
C PHE A 11 34.43 -8.89 8.97
N VAL A 12 33.67 -9.96 8.71
CA VAL A 12 32.47 -9.88 7.88
C VAL A 12 31.48 -9.06 8.68
N LEU A 13 31.37 -7.78 8.36
CA LEU A 13 30.24 -6.95 8.77
C LEU A 13 28.98 -7.56 8.12
N LEU A 14 28.33 -8.48 8.80
CA LEU A 14 26.96 -8.85 8.52
C LEU A 14 26.14 -7.56 8.70
N SER A 15 25.83 -6.90 7.61
CA SER A 15 24.81 -5.86 7.60
C SER A 15 23.53 -6.52 8.08
N ALA A 16 23.18 -6.31 9.35
CA ALA A 16 21.88 -6.69 9.88
C ALA A 16 20.86 -5.86 9.08
N SER A 17 20.26 -6.46 8.06
CA SER A 17 19.12 -5.85 7.40
C SER A 17 18.03 -5.71 8.46
N ALA A 18 17.49 -4.52 8.64
CA ALA A 18 16.40 -4.33 9.57
C ALA A 18 15.20 -5.10 9.04
N GLN A 19 14.91 -6.19 9.72
CA GLN A 19 13.80 -7.06 9.41
C GLN A 19 12.51 -6.48 10.00
N LEU A 20 11.41 -6.55 9.26
CA LEU A 20 10.08 -6.18 9.76
C LEU A 20 9.45 -7.39 10.48
N THR A 21 10.09 -7.85 11.54
CA THR A 21 9.72 -9.02 12.34
C THR A 21 9.59 -8.67 13.82
N TYR A 22 9.22 -9.63 14.65
CA TYR A 22 9.19 -9.46 16.11
C TYR A 22 10.54 -9.12 16.74
N GLU A 23 11.64 -9.19 16.02
CA GLU A 23 12.92 -8.67 16.52
C GLU A 23 12.87 -7.14 16.66
N THR A 24 12.27 -6.46 15.70
CA THR A 24 12.23 -4.99 15.61
C THR A 24 10.86 -4.39 15.88
N LEU A 25 9.80 -5.19 15.84
CA LEU A 25 8.40 -4.76 15.92
C LEU A 25 7.65 -5.42 17.08
N TYR A 26 6.54 -4.81 17.47
CA TYR A 26 5.50 -5.43 18.28
C TYR A 26 4.11 -4.99 17.83
N VAL A 27 3.12 -5.85 18.06
CA VAL A 27 1.71 -5.55 17.79
C VAL A 27 1.10 -5.03 19.09
N ASP A 28 0.54 -3.82 19.04
CA ASP A 28 -0.03 -3.15 20.20
C ASP A 28 -1.52 -3.50 20.33
N TYR A 29 -1.81 -4.71 20.82
CA TYR A 29 -3.17 -5.20 20.98
C TYR A 29 -4.00 -4.37 21.97
N ASP A 30 -3.36 -3.78 22.98
CA ASP A 30 -4.01 -2.99 24.03
C ASP A 30 -4.48 -1.63 23.49
N SER A 31 -3.84 -1.12 22.45
CA SER A 31 -4.21 0.12 21.75
C SER A 31 -5.04 -0.13 20.49
N ALA A 32 -5.81 -1.22 20.44
CA ALA A 32 -6.70 -1.47 19.33
C ALA A 32 -7.85 -0.44 19.28
N TRP A 33 -8.11 0.09 18.09
CA TRP A 33 -9.19 1.06 17.86
C TRP A 33 -10.30 0.44 17.02
N GLN A 34 -11.55 0.67 17.43
CA GLN A 34 -12.70 0.20 16.68
C GLN A 34 -13.70 1.33 16.45
N PHE A 35 -14.15 1.45 15.21
CA PHE A 35 -15.25 2.31 14.83
C PHE A 35 -16.18 1.54 13.89
N LYS A 36 -17.45 1.42 14.29
CA LYS A 36 -18.47 0.62 13.58
C LYS A 36 -17.90 -0.80 13.27
N ASN A 37 -17.76 -1.12 11.99
CA ASN A 37 -17.32 -2.42 11.49
C ASN A 37 -15.83 -2.48 11.06
N LEU A 38 -15.02 -1.50 11.45
CA LEU A 38 -13.58 -1.50 11.24
C LEU A 38 -12.85 -1.49 12.59
N LYS A 39 -11.98 -2.46 12.80
CA LYS A 39 -11.01 -2.49 13.93
C LYS A 39 -9.60 -2.41 13.35
N ILE A 40 -8.79 -1.51 13.90
CA ILE A 40 -7.36 -1.34 13.55
C ILE A 40 -6.53 -1.61 14.80
N ILE A 41 -5.48 -2.42 14.65
CA ILE A 41 -4.49 -2.69 15.70
C ILE A 41 -3.14 -2.16 15.21
N PRO A 42 -2.52 -1.18 15.90
CA PRO A 42 -1.25 -0.62 15.49
C PRO A 42 -0.10 -1.62 15.60
N ILE A 43 0.86 -1.50 14.69
CA ILE A 43 2.15 -2.20 14.74
C ILE A 43 3.21 -1.14 14.95
N ARG A 44 4.05 -1.35 15.97
CA ARG A 44 5.01 -0.37 16.44
C ARG A 44 6.43 -0.88 16.39
N ARG A 45 7.37 0.03 16.22
CA ARG A 45 8.80 -0.28 16.31
C ARG A 45 9.24 -0.33 17.77
N LYS A 46 10.04 -1.35 18.12
CA LYS A 46 10.70 -1.48 19.41
C LYS A 46 11.84 -0.47 19.53
N GLY A 47 12.15 -0.04 20.76
CA GLY A 47 13.34 0.76 21.03
C GLY A 47 13.25 2.25 20.71
N GLY A 48 12.03 2.83 20.65
CA GLY A 48 11.83 4.27 20.60
C GLY A 48 12.55 4.96 19.44
N GLY A 49 11.94 4.96 18.25
CA GLY A 49 12.14 5.98 17.24
C GLY A 49 13.55 6.30 16.73
N GLY A 50 14.47 5.36 16.77
CA GLY A 50 15.72 5.51 16.01
C GLY A 50 15.37 5.56 14.51
N PRO A 51 16.09 6.37 13.71
CA PRO A 51 15.84 6.39 12.28
C PRO A 51 16.07 4.98 11.71
N PRO A 52 15.21 4.53 10.77
CA PRO A 52 15.35 3.22 10.14
C PRO A 52 16.68 3.10 9.40
N PRO A 53 17.17 1.87 9.14
CA PRO A 53 18.39 1.65 8.36
C PRO A 53 18.36 2.22 6.94
N SER A 54 17.18 2.45 6.36
CA SER A 54 16.95 3.19 5.12
C SER A 54 17.30 4.69 5.25
N GLN A 55 18.13 5.06 6.24
CA GLN A 55 18.60 6.42 6.49
C GLN A 55 19.28 7.03 5.29
N GLY A 56 18.66 8.01 4.74
CA GLY A 56 19.10 8.83 3.63
C GLY A 56 17.95 9.17 2.70
N LEU A 57 16.94 8.32 2.64
CA LEU A 57 15.80 8.52 1.78
C LEU A 57 14.57 8.91 2.64
N MET A 58 14.28 10.19 2.71
CA MET A 58 12.94 10.64 3.07
C MET A 58 12.19 10.87 1.74
N PRO A 59 11.61 9.82 1.17
CA PRO A 59 10.95 9.94 -0.11
C PRO A 59 9.69 10.79 0.03
N VAL A 60 9.39 11.55 -1.02
CA VAL A 60 8.12 12.26 -1.12
C VAL A 60 7.04 11.24 -1.51
N PRO A 61 5.87 11.19 -0.87
CA PRO A 61 4.79 10.30 -1.29
C PRO A 61 4.17 10.79 -2.61
N LEU A 62 3.61 9.87 -3.40
CA LEU A 62 3.09 10.16 -4.74
C LEU A 62 2.00 11.25 -4.74
N ASN A 63 1.07 11.22 -3.78
CA ASN A 63 0.02 12.21 -3.65
C ASN A 63 0.56 13.62 -3.48
N GLU A 64 1.56 13.80 -2.62
CA GLU A 64 2.25 15.08 -2.42
C GLU A 64 3.05 15.47 -3.65
N ALA A 65 3.79 14.53 -4.25
CA ALA A 65 4.61 14.78 -5.43
C ALA A 65 3.78 15.26 -6.63
N LEU A 66 2.60 14.65 -6.85
CA LEU A 66 1.67 15.08 -7.91
C LEU A 66 1.05 16.44 -7.61
N SER A 67 0.60 16.68 -6.37
CA SER A 67 -0.04 17.95 -5.97
C SER A 67 0.91 19.14 -6.06
N LYS A 68 2.18 18.94 -5.75
CA LYS A 68 3.24 19.96 -5.82
C LYS A 68 3.93 20.06 -7.19
N GLY A 69 3.54 19.26 -8.18
CA GLY A 69 4.20 19.23 -9.49
C GLY A 69 5.63 18.70 -9.49
N LEU A 70 6.01 17.96 -8.43
CA LEU A 70 7.34 17.32 -8.31
C LEU A 70 7.47 16.07 -9.18
N VAL A 71 6.34 15.57 -9.69
CA VAL A 71 6.25 14.46 -10.64
C VAL A 71 5.27 14.82 -11.73
N THR A 72 5.63 14.50 -12.97
CA THR A 72 4.70 14.51 -14.10
C THR A 72 4.52 13.10 -14.63
N VAL A 73 3.28 12.74 -14.93
CA VAL A 73 2.91 11.43 -15.45
C VAL A 73 2.26 11.58 -16.82
N THR A 74 2.67 10.74 -17.75
CA THR A 74 2.16 10.73 -19.11
C THR A 74 1.95 9.31 -19.62
N GLU A 75 1.04 9.15 -20.61
CA GLU A 75 0.91 7.89 -21.33
C GLU A 75 2.22 7.52 -22.02
N ARG A 76 2.47 6.22 -22.18
CA ARG A 76 3.64 5.71 -22.89
C ARG A 76 3.32 5.39 -24.32
N GLY A 77 4.01 6.06 -25.25
CA GLY A 77 3.88 5.79 -26.68
C GLY A 77 2.97 6.78 -27.42
N THR A 78 2.65 6.44 -28.66
CA THR A 78 1.72 7.17 -29.52
C THR A 78 0.38 6.44 -29.56
N THR A 79 -0.67 7.12 -30.07
CA THR A 79 -2.01 6.53 -30.24
C THR A 79 -2.05 5.19 -30.97
N SER A 80 -1.06 4.92 -31.83
CA SER A 80 -0.99 3.69 -32.62
C SER A 80 -0.19 2.56 -31.97
N PHE A 81 0.64 2.87 -30.95
CA PHE A 81 1.57 1.92 -30.32
C PHE A 81 1.67 2.14 -28.81
N GLU A 82 0.54 2.34 -28.13
CA GLU A 82 0.56 2.52 -26.69
C GLU A 82 0.73 1.23 -25.92
N ASN A 83 1.58 1.30 -24.90
CA ASN A 83 1.64 0.28 -23.88
C ASN A 83 0.81 0.72 -22.67
N VAL A 84 -0.47 0.32 -22.66
CA VAL A 84 -1.45 0.68 -21.63
C VAL A 84 -1.09 0.18 -20.22
N HIS A 85 -0.15 -0.76 -20.11
CA HIS A 85 0.29 -1.34 -18.84
C HIS A 85 1.47 -0.61 -18.19
N TRP A 86 1.95 0.47 -18.81
CA TRP A 86 3.06 1.25 -18.30
C TRP A 86 2.79 2.74 -18.50
N LEU A 87 3.06 3.52 -17.46
CA LEU A 87 3.08 4.97 -17.56
C LEU A 87 4.51 5.49 -17.40
N ARG A 88 4.76 6.64 -17.98
CA ARG A 88 6.03 7.34 -17.90
C ARG A 88 5.96 8.41 -16.83
N PHE A 89 6.90 8.34 -15.90
CA PHE A 89 7.08 9.28 -14.81
C PHE A 89 8.36 10.08 -15.00
N ASN A 90 8.27 11.39 -14.83
CA ASN A 90 9.42 12.27 -14.78
C ASN A 90 9.44 12.97 -13.42
N THR A 91 10.52 12.81 -12.66
CA THR A 91 10.70 13.46 -11.37
C THR A 91 11.42 14.78 -11.51
N HIS A 92 10.91 15.82 -10.86
CA HIS A 92 11.49 17.15 -10.74
C HIS A 92 11.96 17.45 -9.32
N SER A 93 11.71 16.50 -8.40
CA SER A 93 12.14 16.54 -7.00
C SER A 93 13.63 16.24 -6.88
N ASP A 94 14.30 16.90 -5.94
CA ASP A 94 15.65 16.56 -5.48
C ASP A 94 15.67 15.33 -4.55
N LYS A 95 14.49 14.88 -4.13
CA LYS A 95 14.28 13.68 -3.31
C LYS A 95 13.63 12.58 -4.14
N PRO A 96 13.86 11.30 -3.79
CA PRO A 96 13.15 10.20 -4.41
C PRO A 96 11.65 10.30 -4.13
N VAL A 97 10.82 9.71 -5.00
CA VAL A 97 9.39 9.62 -4.80
C VAL A 97 9.00 8.17 -4.56
N TYR A 98 8.34 7.90 -3.43
CA TYR A 98 7.80 6.58 -3.14
C TYR A 98 6.38 6.47 -3.68
N ILE A 99 6.13 5.39 -4.38
CA ILE A 99 4.83 5.02 -4.95
C ILE A 99 4.43 3.67 -4.35
N SER A 100 3.24 3.59 -3.77
CA SER A 100 2.73 2.33 -3.23
C SER A 100 1.86 1.59 -4.25
N GLY A 101 1.99 0.27 -4.30
CA GLY A 101 1.09 -0.58 -5.06
C GLY A 101 -0.35 -0.44 -4.54
N GLY A 102 -1.29 -0.19 -5.47
CA GLY A 102 -2.67 0.12 -5.12
C GLY A 102 -3.04 1.60 -5.16
N GLU A 103 -2.07 2.53 -5.21
CA GLU A 103 -2.39 3.94 -5.47
C GLU A 103 -3.03 4.09 -6.84
N ILE A 104 -4.05 4.95 -6.91
CA ILE A 104 -4.78 5.22 -8.14
C ILE A 104 -4.48 6.64 -8.58
N ILE A 105 -4.08 6.79 -9.83
CA ILE A 105 -3.94 8.07 -10.50
C ILE A 105 -5.06 8.24 -11.51
N SER A 106 -5.68 9.41 -11.47
CA SER A 106 -6.80 9.75 -12.33
C SER A 106 -6.37 10.64 -13.49
N GLY A 107 -6.98 10.47 -14.63
CA GLY A 107 -6.70 11.26 -15.82
C GLY A 107 -6.21 10.41 -16.99
N GLY A 108 -5.36 10.99 -17.85
CA GLY A 108 -4.96 10.32 -19.06
C GLY A 108 -6.14 9.80 -19.87
N ARG A 109 -5.99 8.69 -20.55
CA ARG A 109 -7.09 8.04 -21.28
C ARG A 109 -8.05 7.29 -20.39
N GLN A 110 -7.54 6.74 -19.30
CA GLN A 110 -8.28 6.01 -18.26
C GLN A 110 -7.57 6.17 -16.93
N ASP A 111 -8.31 6.03 -15.84
CA ASP A 111 -7.71 5.95 -14.51
C ASP A 111 -6.85 4.68 -14.37
N ARG A 112 -5.73 4.80 -13.66
CA ARG A 112 -4.72 3.73 -13.52
C ARG A 112 -4.44 3.43 -12.05
N MET A 113 -4.37 2.15 -11.72
CA MET A 113 -3.88 1.65 -10.44
C MET A 113 -2.42 1.20 -10.59
N ILE A 114 -1.57 1.63 -9.69
CA ILE A 114 -0.16 1.20 -9.60
C ILE A 114 -0.09 -0.28 -9.23
N VAL A 115 0.72 -1.05 -9.96
CA VAL A 115 0.80 -2.51 -9.78
C VAL A 115 1.67 -2.91 -8.59
N ARG A 116 2.74 -2.17 -8.33
CA ARG A 116 3.71 -2.51 -7.28
C ARG A 116 4.41 -1.29 -6.72
N ASP A 117 4.90 -1.42 -5.52
CA ASP A 117 5.74 -0.41 -4.89
C ASP A 117 6.95 -0.09 -5.76
N THR A 118 7.29 1.18 -5.81
CA THR A 118 8.36 1.70 -6.66
C THR A 118 8.96 2.94 -6.02
N ILE A 119 10.30 3.04 -6.03
CA ILE A 119 11.01 4.27 -5.70
C ILE A 119 11.49 4.90 -7.00
N LEU A 120 10.98 6.10 -7.31
CA LEU A 120 11.46 6.89 -8.43
C LEU A 120 12.69 7.68 -8.02
N LEU A 121 13.71 7.67 -8.89
CA LEU A 121 14.95 8.40 -8.66
C LEU A 121 14.73 9.92 -8.76
N PRO A 122 15.46 10.72 -7.96
CA PRO A 122 15.38 12.18 -8.01
C PRO A 122 15.78 12.72 -9.39
N SER A 123 15.18 13.83 -9.79
CA SER A 123 15.54 14.59 -11.00
C SER A 123 15.76 13.73 -12.26
N THR A 124 15.00 12.64 -12.38
CA THR A 124 15.17 11.62 -13.43
C THR A 124 13.96 11.58 -14.35
N LYS A 125 14.20 11.55 -15.66
CA LYS A 125 13.17 11.41 -16.69
C LYS A 125 12.99 9.95 -17.10
N ASP A 126 11.86 9.68 -17.77
CA ASP A 126 11.59 8.41 -18.46
C ASP A 126 11.67 7.17 -17.57
N GLN A 127 11.17 7.29 -16.33
CA GLN A 127 11.00 6.17 -15.42
C GLN A 127 9.64 5.52 -15.68
N TYR A 128 9.62 4.20 -15.87
CA TYR A 128 8.41 3.48 -16.25
C TYR A 128 7.86 2.69 -15.07
N VAL A 129 6.58 2.94 -14.74
CA VAL A 129 5.87 2.27 -13.65
C VAL A 129 4.76 1.40 -14.23
N PRO A 130 4.65 0.12 -13.82
CA PRO A 130 3.58 -0.74 -14.29
C PRO A 130 2.25 -0.36 -13.65
N VAL A 131 1.20 -0.37 -14.47
CA VAL A 131 -0.16 0.01 -14.07
C VAL A 131 -1.21 -0.91 -14.66
N MET A 132 -2.40 -0.93 -14.06
CA MET A 132 -3.61 -1.53 -14.60
C MET A 132 -4.73 -0.50 -14.67
N CYS A 133 -5.58 -0.60 -15.70
CA CYS A 133 -6.72 0.27 -15.84
C CYS A 133 -7.78 -0.09 -14.80
N VAL A 134 -8.35 0.93 -14.13
CA VAL A 134 -9.46 0.79 -13.19
C VAL A 134 -10.71 1.54 -13.64
N GLU A 135 -10.77 1.81 -14.93
CA GLU A 135 -11.88 2.43 -15.63
C GLU A 135 -12.01 1.78 -17.02
N GLU A 136 -13.10 1.06 -17.29
CA GLU A 136 -13.24 0.30 -18.54
C GLU A 136 -13.80 1.15 -19.69
N GLY A 137 -14.81 1.95 -19.40
CA GLY A 137 -15.65 2.60 -20.43
C GLY A 137 -15.14 3.94 -20.97
N ARG A 138 -14.07 4.52 -20.41
CA ARG A 138 -13.51 5.77 -20.91
C ARG A 138 -12.22 5.50 -21.69
N TRP A 139 -12.26 5.86 -22.97
CA TRP A 139 -11.07 5.93 -23.80
C TRP A 139 -11.08 7.27 -24.54
N SER A 140 -10.27 8.20 -24.08
CA SER A 140 -10.25 9.55 -24.61
C SER A 140 -8.95 9.83 -25.37
N ASP A 141 -9.04 10.25 -26.61
CA ASP A 141 -7.88 10.65 -27.42
C ASP A 141 -7.26 11.98 -26.98
N LYS A 142 -7.91 12.70 -26.08
CA LYS A 142 -7.38 13.95 -25.53
C LYS A 142 -6.44 13.60 -24.38
N GLU A 143 -5.17 13.81 -24.59
CA GLU A 143 -4.17 13.71 -23.52
C GLU A 143 -4.56 14.64 -22.38
N LYS A 144 -4.79 14.06 -21.22
CA LYS A 144 -5.04 14.77 -19.97
C LYS A 144 -3.90 14.48 -19.04
N LYS A 145 -3.55 15.48 -18.25
CA LYS A 145 -2.58 15.28 -17.15
C LYS A 145 -3.15 14.30 -16.15
N PHE A 146 -2.30 13.47 -15.61
CA PHE A 146 -2.64 12.63 -14.48
C PHE A 146 -2.55 13.42 -13.18
N GLY A 147 -3.47 13.16 -12.26
CA GLY A 147 -3.47 13.62 -10.87
C GLY A 147 -3.61 12.46 -9.91
N TYR A 148 -3.46 12.72 -8.62
CA TYR A 148 -3.74 11.71 -7.60
C TYR A 148 -5.25 11.47 -7.53
N GLY A 149 -5.64 10.20 -7.57
CA GLY A 149 -7.04 9.80 -7.50
C GLY A 149 -7.44 9.36 -6.10
N ASN A 150 -6.94 8.21 -5.66
CA ASN A 150 -7.18 7.62 -4.35
C ASN A 150 -6.31 6.37 -4.16
N PHE A 151 -6.68 5.50 -3.21
CA PHE A 151 -6.06 4.20 -2.95
C PHE A 151 -7.09 3.08 -3.16
N ALA A 152 -6.68 1.99 -3.79
CA ALA A 152 -7.53 0.83 -4.00
C ALA A 152 -7.82 0.10 -2.69
N ASN A 153 -9.05 -0.39 -2.52
CA ASN A 153 -9.39 -1.18 -1.35
C ASN A 153 -8.63 -2.52 -1.32
N ALA A 154 -8.63 -3.16 -0.15
CA ALA A 154 -7.85 -4.38 0.07
C ALA A 154 -8.23 -5.51 -0.89
N HIS A 155 -9.53 -5.64 -1.23
CA HIS A 155 -9.98 -6.67 -2.16
C HIS A 155 -9.50 -6.42 -3.59
N LEU A 156 -9.58 -5.19 -4.10
CA LEU A 156 -9.08 -4.86 -5.43
C LEU A 156 -7.55 -5.02 -5.52
N ARG A 157 -6.81 -4.63 -4.48
CA ARG A 157 -5.35 -4.89 -4.39
C ARG A 157 -5.06 -6.39 -4.44
N LYS A 158 -5.83 -7.20 -3.72
CA LYS A 158 -5.70 -8.67 -3.74
C LYS A 158 -5.96 -9.24 -5.13
N VAL A 159 -7.02 -8.80 -5.83
CA VAL A 159 -7.29 -9.25 -7.22
C VAL A 159 -6.14 -8.89 -8.14
N LEU A 160 -5.60 -7.67 -8.02
CA LEU A 160 -4.41 -7.26 -8.76
C LEU A 160 -3.24 -8.22 -8.52
N ASP A 161 -2.91 -8.47 -7.26
CA ASP A 161 -1.71 -9.21 -6.85
C ASP A 161 -1.80 -10.70 -7.16
N SER A 162 -3.00 -11.28 -7.08
CA SER A 162 -3.19 -12.71 -7.33
C SER A 162 -3.35 -13.06 -8.80
N THR A 163 -3.78 -12.11 -9.64
CA THR A 163 -4.16 -12.42 -11.01
C THR A 163 -3.32 -11.73 -12.08
N HIS A 164 -2.85 -10.51 -11.81
CA HIS A 164 -2.21 -9.65 -12.80
C HIS A 164 -3.00 -9.56 -14.12
N ASN A 165 -4.34 -9.61 -14.02
CA ASN A 165 -5.24 -9.74 -15.18
C ASN A 165 -6.18 -8.56 -15.27
N GLN A 166 -6.07 -7.80 -16.35
CA GLN A 166 -6.86 -6.60 -16.60
C GLN A 166 -8.38 -6.85 -16.62
N VAL A 167 -8.80 -7.96 -17.19
CA VAL A 167 -10.24 -8.30 -17.29
C VAL A 167 -10.82 -8.61 -15.91
N LEU A 168 -10.06 -9.32 -15.05
CA LEU A 168 -10.50 -9.62 -13.69
C LEU A 168 -10.54 -8.38 -12.80
N ILE A 169 -9.64 -7.42 -13.02
CA ILE A 169 -9.70 -6.12 -12.35
C ILE A 169 -10.97 -5.36 -12.74
N TRP A 170 -11.30 -5.26 -14.02
CA TRP A 170 -12.53 -4.61 -14.49
C TRP A 170 -13.80 -5.30 -13.93
N ARG A 171 -13.85 -6.62 -13.95
CA ARG A 171 -14.97 -7.39 -13.36
C ARG A 171 -15.13 -7.09 -11.86
N GLU A 172 -14.03 -6.98 -11.15
CA GLU A 172 -14.09 -6.66 -9.72
C GLU A 172 -14.54 -5.21 -9.48
N VAL A 173 -14.06 -4.26 -10.27
CA VAL A 173 -14.51 -2.86 -10.21
C VAL A 173 -16.03 -2.79 -10.49
N ASP A 174 -16.51 -3.43 -11.55
CA ASP A 174 -17.94 -3.47 -11.90
C ASP A 174 -18.78 -4.10 -10.77
N ARG A 175 -18.36 -5.25 -10.24
CA ARG A 175 -19.02 -5.91 -9.11
C ARG A 175 -19.16 -4.97 -7.90
N GLN A 176 -18.09 -4.25 -7.55
CA GLN A 176 -18.12 -3.30 -6.42
C GLN A 176 -19.02 -2.09 -6.70
N LEU A 177 -19.02 -1.57 -7.91
CA LEU A 177 -19.87 -0.44 -8.29
C LEU A 177 -21.36 -0.84 -8.27
N GLN A 178 -21.70 -2.03 -8.74
CA GLN A 178 -23.06 -2.57 -8.69
C GLN A 178 -23.52 -2.81 -7.24
N ALA A 179 -22.68 -3.41 -6.41
CA ALA A 179 -22.98 -3.66 -5.01
C ALA A 179 -23.26 -2.37 -4.21
N GLY A 180 -22.52 -1.29 -4.53
CA GLY A 180 -22.72 0.03 -3.93
C GLY A 180 -23.82 0.87 -4.58
N ALA A 181 -24.43 0.39 -5.68
CA ALA A 181 -25.38 1.13 -6.52
C ALA A 181 -24.84 2.49 -7.01
N TYR A 182 -23.55 2.58 -7.25
CA TYR A 182 -22.91 3.81 -7.75
C TYR A 182 -23.19 4.01 -9.23
N LYS A 183 -23.80 5.14 -9.56
CA LYS A 183 -24.06 5.52 -10.96
C LYS A 183 -22.76 5.87 -11.64
N ASN A 184 -22.48 5.21 -12.76
CA ASN A 184 -21.25 5.43 -13.49
C ASN A 184 -21.41 5.05 -14.98
N ASN A 185 -21.04 5.96 -15.89
CA ASN A 185 -21.11 5.74 -17.33
C ASN A 185 -19.81 5.10 -17.88
N SER A 186 -18.73 5.13 -17.14
CA SER A 186 -17.41 4.68 -17.60
C SER A 186 -16.85 3.48 -16.79
N LEU A 187 -17.64 2.93 -15.88
CA LEU A 187 -17.20 1.83 -14.98
C LEU A 187 -15.87 2.16 -14.29
N ALA A 188 -15.76 3.40 -13.78
CA ALA A 188 -14.56 3.88 -13.10
C ALA A 188 -14.62 3.58 -11.59
N TYR A 189 -13.57 2.96 -11.06
CA TYR A 189 -13.43 2.73 -9.63
C TYR A 189 -13.64 4.01 -8.81
N LEU A 190 -13.11 5.14 -9.27
CA LEU A 190 -13.17 6.42 -8.58
C LEU A 190 -14.57 7.06 -8.55
N SER A 191 -15.56 6.56 -9.28
CA SER A 191 -16.90 7.17 -9.30
C SER A 191 -17.60 7.17 -7.94
N ARG A 192 -17.32 6.20 -7.07
CA ARG A 192 -17.86 6.15 -5.70
C ARG A 192 -17.48 7.36 -4.87
N PHE A 193 -16.30 7.94 -5.10
CA PHE A 193 -15.83 9.14 -4.42
C PHE A 193 -16.52 10.43 -4.91
N GLN A 194 -17.50 10.33 -5.80
CA GLN A 194 -18.38 11.41 -6.20
C GLN A 194 -19.77 11.30 -5.53
N ASP A 195 -20.07 10.17 -4.90
CA ASP A 195 -21.33 9.94 -4.21
C ASP A 195 -21.33 10.61 -2.83
N LYS A 196 -22.26 11.53 -2.59
CA LYS A 196 -22.34 12.31 -1.35
C LYS A 196 -22.57 11.44 -0.10
N LYS A 197 -23.35 10.36 -0.23
CA LYS A 197 -23.63 9.46 0.89
C LYS A 197 -22.38 8.66 1.23
N TYR A 198 -21.67 8.15 0.21
CA TYR A 198 -20.40 7.48 0.41
C TYR A 198 -19.40 8.40 1.10
N LEU A 199 -19.20 9.62 0.60
CA LEU A 199 -18.26 10.59 1.18
C LEU A 199 -18.58 10.90 2.63
N SER A 200 -19.85 11.13 2.97
CA SER A 200 -20.26 11.40 4.35
C SER A 200 -19.92 10.25 5.30
N ILE A 201 -20.15 9.01 4.86
CA ILE A 201 -19.82 7.82 5.67
C ILE A 201 -18.30 7.67 5.78
N SER A 202 -17.58 7.79 4.68
CA SER A 202 -16.12 7.67 4.63
C SER A 202 -15.44 8.69 5.54
N ASP A 203 -15.91 9.94 5.54
CA ASP A 203 -15.37 11.02 6.39
C ASP A 203 -15.53 10.74 7.88
N GLU A 204 -16.60 10.04 8.31
CA GLU A 204 -16.78 9.68 9.74
C GLU A 204 -15.69 8.67 10.18
N TYR A 205 -15.42 7.63 9.36
CA TYR A 205 -14.36 6.66 9.62
C TYR A 205 -12.99 7.32 9.59
N PHE A 206 -12.74 8.11 8.54
CA PHE A 206 -11.45 8.76 8.34
C PHE A 206 -11.08 9.65 9.52
N ARG A 207 -11.98 10.55 9.91
CA ARG A 207 -11.75 11.43 11.06
C ARG A 207 -11.47 10.67 12.35
N PHE A 208 -12.22 9.58 12.61
CA PHE A 208 -12.00 8.77 13.81
C PHE A 208 -10.60 8.16 13.84
N PHE A 209 -10.20 7.44 12.78
CA PHE A 209 -8.91 6.75 12.76
C PHE A 209 -7.74 7.70 12.61
N HIS A 210 -7.85 8.72 11.76
CA HIS A 210 -6.82 9.75 11.63
C HIS A 210 -6.54 10.47 12.96
N ASP A 211 -7.57 10.81 13.73
CA ASP A 211 -7.42 11.39 15.06
C ASP A 211 -6.73 10.43 16.05
N LYS A 212 -7.00 9.12 15.97
CA LYS A 212 -6.30 8.11 16.78
C LYS A 212 -4.82 8.04 16.44
N PHE A 213 -4.47 8.00 15.17
CA PHE A 213 -3.06 8.01 14.76
C PHE A 213 -2.35 9.33 15.11
N ALA A 214 -3.02 10.47 14.99
CA ALA A 214 -2.46 11.77 15.33
C ALA A 214 -2.16 11.95 16.84
N ARG A 215 -2.91 11.25 17.71
CA ARG A 215 -2.75 11.30 19.17
C ARG A 215 -1.90 10.18 19.75
N THR A 216 -1.46 9.25 18.92
CA THR A 216 -0.63 8.13 19.38
C THR A 216 0.86 8.47 19.28
N ASP A 217 1.69 7.63 19.90
CA ASP A 217 3.15 7.80 19.83
C ASP A 217 3.67 7.68 18.41
N SER A 218 4.75 8.39 18.14
CA SER A 218 5.38 8.50 16.81
C SER A 218 6.13 7.24 16.34
N ASN A 219 5.94 6.08 16.99
CA ASN A 219 6.63 4.82 16.68
C ASN A 219 5.78 3.82 15.89
N VAL A 220 4.57 4.20 15.46
CA VAL A 220 3.71 3.35 14.60
C VAL A 220 4.32 3.28 13.21
N VAL A 221 4.47 2.06 12.71
CA VAL A 221 5.04 1.78 11.38
C VAL A 221 4.10 0.98 10.50
N GLY A 222 2.91 0.63 11.00
CA GLY A 222 1.91 -0.13 10.27
C GLY A 222 0.71 -0.46 11.13
N PHE A 223 -0.20 -1.23 10.55
CA PHE A 223 -1.37 -1.73 11.27
C PHE A 223 -1.93 -3.00 10.62
N VAL A 224 -2.72 -3.73 11.39
CA VAL A 224 -3.61 -4.77 10.89
C VAL A 224 -5.05 -4.30 10.98
N ALA A 225 -5.82 -4.51 9.91
CA ALA A 225 -7.22 -4.11 9.80
C ALA A 225 -8.16 -5.32 9.78
N ILE A 226 -9.30 -5.21 10.48
CA ILE A 226 -10.24 -6.29 10.74
C ILE A 226 -11.66 -5.80 10.49
N THR A 227 -12.48 -6.64 9.87
CA THR A 227 -13.94 -6.48 9.78
C THR A 227 -14.62 -7.82 9.99
N GLY A 228 -15.81 -7.84 10.59
CA GLY A 228 -16.54 -9.09 10.80
C GLY A 228 -15.72 -10.12 11.58
N ASP A 229 -15.61 -11.28 11.00
CA ASP A 229 -14.85 -12.43 11.50
C ASP A 229 -13.50 -12.62 10.81
N LYS A 230 -13.04 -11.64 10.02
CA LYS A 230 -11.84 -11.75 9.19
C LYS A 230 -10.87 -10.57 9.34
N ILE A 231 -9.59 -10.86 9.17
CA ILE A 231 -8.56 -9.85 8.96
C ILE A 231 -8.64 -9.42 7.49
N ILE A 232 -8.73 -8.13 7.22
CA ILE A 232 -8.77 -7.59 5.85
C ILE A 232 -7.37 -7.61 5.24
N GLY A 233 -6.37 -7.22 6.03
CA GLY A 233 -4.98 -7.14 5.63
C GLY A 233 -4.13 -6.37 6.63
N SER A 234 -2.85 -6.22 6.31
CA SER A 234 -1.92 -5.36 7.03
C SER A 234 -0.97 -4.68 6.06
N ASP A 235 -0.54 -3.47 6.41
CA ASP A 235 0.53 -2.75 5.74
C ASP A 235 1.55 -2.33 6.80
N ILE A 236 2.84 -2.68 6.59
CA ILE A 236 3.93 -2.47 7.55
C ILE A 236 5.12 -1.88 6.80
N PHE A 237 5.60 -0.73 7.24
CA PHE A 237 6.72 -0.01 6.61
C PHE A 237 7.99 -0.08 7.47
N ASP A 238 9.13 0.11 6.83
CA ASP A 238 10.43 0.13 7.50
C ASP A 238 10.56 1.27 8.51
N GLY A 239 9.80 2.35 8.36
CA GLY A 239 9.87 3.48 9.30
C GLY A 239 8.65 4.37 9.29
N THR A 240 8.57 5.19 10.33
CA THR A 240 7.49 6.17 10.51
C THR A 240 7.50 7.24 9.41
N ASN A 241 8.68 7.55 8.87
CA ASN A 241 8.88 8.47 7.75
C ASN A 241 8.29 7.97 6.42
N LEU A 242 8.05 6.67 6.29
CA LEU A 242 7.33 6.07 5.17
C LEU A 242 5.86 5.84 5.52
N PHE A 243 5.59 5.34 6.74
CA PHE A 243 4.24 5.01 7.17
C PHE A 243 3.30 6.21 7.20
N TYR A 244 3.68 7.30 7.91
CA TYR A 244 2.76 8.44 8.08
C TYR A 244 2.40 9.15 6.78
N PRO A 245 3.31 9.35 5.81
CA PRO A 245 2.93 9.86 4.50
C PRO A 245 1.97 8.96 3.70
N GLN A 246 1.97 7.65 3.98
CA GLN A 246 1.07 6.69 3.35
C GLN A 246 -0.22 6.44 4.16
N LEU A 247 -0.33 6.97 5.38
CA LEU A 247 -1.44 6.68 6.28
C LEU A 247 -2.80 7.05 5.67
N ASP A 248 -2.95 8.27 5.15
CA ASP A 248 -4.22 8.74 4.62
C ASP A 248 -4.66 7.91 3.40
N PRO A 249 -3.82 7.66 2.39
CA PRO A 249 -4.12 6.73 1.31
C PRO A 249 -4.56 5.35 1.81
N LEU A 250 -3.81 4.74 2.72
CA LEU A 250 -4.13 3.43 3.27
C LEU A 250 -5.46 3.40 4.01
N LEU A 251 -5.72 4.41 4.86
CA LEU A 251 -6.99 4.52 5.56
C LEU A 251 -8.16 4.58 4.58
N HIS A 252 -8.07 5.37 3.52
CA HIS A 252 -9.10 5.42 2.48
C HIS A 252 -9.33 4.04 1.84
N GLY A 253 -8.28 3.28 1.54
CA GLY A 253 -8.41 1.93 0.98
C GLY A 253 -9.10 0.94 1.93
N TYR A 254 -8.76 0.94 3.22
CA TYR A 254 -9.40 0.06 4.21
C TYR A 254 -10.81 0.50 4.57
N ILE A 255 -11.08 1.79 4.60
CA ILE A 255 -12.43 2.36 4.81
C ILE A 255 -13.33 1.99 3.62
N ASP A 256 -12.86 2.11 2.38
CA ASP A 256 -13.61 1.71 1.19
C ASP A 256 -13.98 0.22 1.23
N GLU A 257 -13.06 -0.64 1.69
CA GLU A 257 -13.32 -2.07 1.88
C GLU A 257 -14.50 -2.32 2.81
N VAL A 258 -14.51 -1.66 3.99
CA VAL A 258 -15.56 -1.92 5.00
C VAL A 258 -16.88 -1.21 4.72
N ILE A 259 -16.88 -0.12 3.97
CA ILE A 259 -18.14 0.48 3.47
C ILE A 259 -18.78 -0.45 2.45
N GLY A 260 -18.00 -1.08 1.57
CA GLY A 260 -18.51 -1.96 0.53
C GLY A 260 -18.89 -3.36 1.02
N SER A 261 -18.11 -3.94 1.94
CA SER A 261 -18.25 -5.36 2.31
C SER A 261 -18.11 -5.66 3.80
N GLY A 262 -17.96 -4.64 4.65
CA GLY A 262 -17.72 -4.84 6.09
C GLY A 262 -18.95 -5.28 6.87
N THR A 263 -18.72 -6.12 7.88
CA THR A 263 -19.74 -6.61 8.83
C THR A 263 -19.30 -6.31 10.27
N PRO A 264 -20.23 -6.34 11.25
CA PRO A 264 -19.89 -6.10 12.66
C PRO A 264 -18.76 -7.01 13.14
N ILE A 265 -17.84 -6.47 13.95
CA ILE A 265 -16.66 -7.21 14.42
C ILE A 265 -17.06 -8.36 15.32
N THR A 266 -16.68 -9.58 14.91
CA THR A 266 -16.90 -10.82 15.68
C THR A 266 -15.62 -11.65 15.83
N LEU A 267 -14.55 -11.27 15.11
CA LEU A 267 -13.26 -11.95 15.18
C LEU A 267 -12.66 -11.81 16.59
N LYS A 268 -12.33 -12.96 17.20
CA LYS A 268 -11.66 -13.03 18.51
C LYS A 268 -10.15 -12.86 18.36
N ASP A 269 -9.48 -12.62 19.50
CA ASP A 269 -8.04 -12.35 19.51
C ASP A 269 -7.14 -13.54 19.06
N PRO A 270 -7.43 -14.83 19.44
CA PRO A 270 -6.51 -15.92 19.09
C PRO A 270 -6.21 -16.09 17.58
N PRO A 271 -7.17 -15.97 16.66
CA PRO A 271 -6.88 -15.93 15.22
C PRO A 271 -5.99 -14.77 14.81
N ILE A 272 -6.16 -13.59 15.44
CA ILE A 272 -5.34 -12.39 15.13
C ILE A 272 -3.89 -12.64 15.56
N HIS A 273 -3.68 -13.17 16.76
CA HIS A 273 -2.33 -13.55 17.23
C HIS A 273 -1.66 -14.54 16.29
N ARG A 274 -2.36 -15.62 15.90
CA ARG A 274 -1.79 -16.61 14.96
C ARG A 274 -1.41 -16.00 13.61
N TYR A 275 -2.23 -15.06 13.11
CA TYR A 275 -1.93 -14.35 11.86
C TYR A 275 -0.67 -13.50 12.01
N MET A 276 -0.58 -12.72 13.08
CA MET A 276 0.58 -11.86 13.32
C MET A 276 1.84 -12.68 13.63
N ASP A 277 1.74 -13.79 14.33
CA ASP A 277 2.86 -14.70 14.57
C ASP A 277 3.39 -15.29 13.26
N ALA A 278 2.51 -15.71 12.36
CA ALA A 278 2.92 -16.21 11.04
C ALA A 278 3.60 -15.14 10.18
N LEU A 279 3.18 -13.86 10.35
CA LEU A 279 3.72 -12.74 9.58
C LEU A 279 5.03 -12.18 10.18
N LEU A 280 5.16 -12.14 11.51
CA LEU A 280 6.24 -11.39 12.18
C LEU A 280 7.27 -12.25 12.91
N LYS A 281 7.11 -13.58 12.97
CA LYS A 281 7.98 -14.45 13.74
C LYS A 281 9.45 -14.32 13.32
N ASP A 282 9.73 -14.49 12.06
CA ASP A 282 11.05 -14.41 11.43
C ASP A 282 10.93 -14.18 9.92
N GLU A 283 12.02 -13.87 9.23
CA GLU A 283 12.02 -13.56 7.79
C GLU A 283 11.53 -14.73 6.94
N ALA A 284 11.95 -15.95 7.24
CA ALA A 284 11.54 -17.15 6.48
C ALA A 284 10.04 -17.40 6.62
N SER A 285 9.49 -17.26 7.83
CA SER A 285 8.05 -17.36 8.10
C SER A 285 7.28 -16.26 7.37
N GLN A 286 7.80 -15.02 7.40
CA GLN A 286 7.22 -13.88 6.69
C GLN A 286 7.17 -14.12 5.19
N GLU A 287 8.28 -14.52 4.56
CA GLU A 287 8.34 -14.81 3.13
C GLU A 287 7.40 -15.96 2.73
N ALA A 288 7.33 -17.01 3.55
CA ALA A 288 6.39 -18.11 3.34
C ALA A 288 4.92 -17.65 3.44
N PHE A 289 4.61 -16.79 4.44
CA PHE A 289 3.27 -16.28 4.67
C PHE A 289 2.77 -15.37 3.53
N VAL A 290 3.61 -14.44 3.06
CA VAL A 290 3.21 -13.47 2.04
C VAL A 290 3.17 -14.04 0.62
N ARG A 291 3.81 -15.19 0.37
CA ARG A 291 3.84 -15.84 -0.96
C ARG A 291 2.46 -15.96 -1.60
N ASP A 292 1.44 -16.28 -0.77
CA ASP A 292 0.06 -16.46 -1.22
C ASP A 292 -0.90 -15.38 -0.71
N LYS A 293 -0.42 -14.45 0.14
CA LYS A 293 -1.28 -13.55 0.89
C LYS A 293 -0.82 -12.10 0.88
N GLY A 294 0.18 -11.76 0.10
CA GLY A 294 0.68 -10.40 0.11
C GLY A 294 1.94 -10.21 -0.72
N LYS A 295 2.68 -9.16 -0.40
CA LYS A 295 3.95 -8.80 -1.06
C LYS A 295 4.95 -8.26 -0.05
N ILE A 296 6.23 -8.44 -0.37
CA ILE A 296 7.35 -7.76 0.27
C ILE A 296 8.03 -6.91 -0.78
N PHE A 297 8.14 -5.62 -0.52
CA PHE A 297 8.94 -4.71 -1.32
C PHE A 297 10.30 -4.52 -0.67
N LYS A 298 11.36 -4.77 -1.43
CA LYS A 298 12.76 -4.58 -1.01
C LYS A 298 13.44 -3.57 -1.92
N ASP A 299 14.24 -2.68 -1.34
CA ASP A 299 15.12 -1.76 -2.05
C ASP A 299 16.53 -1.88 -1.49
N GLY A 300 17.53 -2.04 -2.36
CA GLY A 300 18.91 -2.28 -1.93
C GLY A 300 19.10 -3.47 -0.98
N GLY A 301 18.22 -4.46 -1.02
CA GLY A 301 18.23 -5.62 -0.10
C GLY A 301 17.51 -5.40 1.23
N HIS A 302 17.05 -4.18 1.52
CA HIS A 302 16.28 -3.85 2.73
C HIS A 302 14.78 -3.99 2.47
N VAL A 303 14.03 -4.55 3.43
CA VAL A 303 12.57 -4.60 3.39
C VAL A 303 12.02 -3.21 3.68
N ILE A 304 11.33 -2.62 2.73
CA ILE A 304 10.75 -1.27 2.81
C ILE A 304 9.27 -1.34 3.19
N HIS A 305 8.53 -2.31 2.62
CA HIS A 305 7.11 -2.46 2.84
C HIS A 305 6.70 -3.93 2.77
N VAL A 306 5.85 -4.33 3.69
CA VAL A 306 5.18 -5.64 3.69
C VAL A 306 3.68 -5.38 3.74
N ASN A 307 2.96 -5.87 2.74
CA ASN A 307 1.51 -5.85 2.76
C ASN A 307 0.93 -7.27 2.69
N THR A 308 -0.25 -7.45 3.25
CA THR A 308 -0.93 -8.74 3.25
C THR A 308 -2.43 -8.58 3.06
N TYR A 309 -3.07 -9.64 2.57
CA TYR A 309 -4.51 -9.74 2.36
C TYR A 309 -5.06 -11.04 2.94
N THR A 310 -6.34 -11.06 3.30
CA THR A 310 -6.99 -12.30 3.71
C THR A 310 -7.17 -13.22 2.50
N LYS A 311 -6.80 -14.48 2.67
CA LYS A 311 -7.18 -15.52 1.71
C LYS A 311 -8.66 -15.82 1.95
N GLU A 312 -9.53 -15.45 1.02
CA GLU A 312 -10.89 -15.97 1.04
C GLU A 312 -10.83 -17.47 0.77
N THR A 313 -11.59 -18.24 1.57
CA THR A 313 -11.90 -19.62 1.18
C THR A 313 -12.66 -19.53 -0.14
N PRO A 314 -12.25 -20.23 -1.21
CA PRO A 314 -13.03 -20.24 -2.44
C PRO A 314 -14.45 -20.65 -2.08
N VAL A 315 -15.42 -19.82 -2.43
CA VAL A 315 -16.82 -20.24 -2.41
C VAL A 315 -16.90 -21.36 -3.43
N GLN A 316 -17.15 -22.60 -2.94
CA GLN A 316 -17.35 -23.78 -3.77
C GLN A 316 -18.62 -23.64 -4.60
#